data_b68f5618f6f1fadca8235b725aa10b50
#
_entry.id   b68f5618f6f1fadca8235b725aa10b50
#
_cell.length_a   1.000
_cell.length_b   1.000
_cell.length_c   1.000
_cell.angle_alpha   90.00
_cell.angle_beta   90.00
_cell.angle_gamma   90.00
#
_symmetry.space_group_name_H-M   'P 1'
#
loop_
_entity.id
_entity.type
_entity.pdbx_description
1 polymer ?
#
loop_
_entity_poly.entity_id
_entity_poly.type
_entity_poly.pdbx_seq_one_letter_code
_entity_poly.pdbx_strand_id
1 'polypeptide(L)'
;TSPFAFTGNKFEFRAVGSSQTCAWPMTVLNTIVAESLDEICTILEPVKDKPEEFHATLNKLLQNIIKKHKRILFSGDGYGEAWVEEAERRNLPNIPGTIEALASLETPKAKALFEKYKVVSPVELHARHEIQTEIFHKEINIEAETALLMVETLYIPAVTEQLTQLTTAIAQMKASGIKAGMKATTDRANQIGTLLDILPGQVRELRRAVDEADTRAIQTGMDNLRSTIDMLESLTDADLWPVPTYAELLFL
;
A
#
# COMPACT_ATOMS: atom_id res chain seq x y z
N THR A 1 1.73 16.04 -6.43
CA THR A 1 3.21 15.95 -6.54
C THR A 1 3.65 14.51 -6.75
N SER A 2 4.67 14.31 -7.57
CA SER A 2 5.25 13.00 -7.86
C SER A 2 6.04 12.45 -6.66
N PRO A 3 6.11 11.12 -6.46
CA PRO A 3 7.01 10.52 -5.48
C PRO A 3 8.51 10.74 -5.80
N PHE A 4 8.83 11.16 -7.02
CA PHE A 4 10.17 11.53 -7.46
C PHE A 4 10.14 12.87 -8.20
N ALA A 5 10.01 13.96 -7.44
CA ALA A 5 9.77 15.30 -7.96
C ALA A 5 11.08 16.04 -8.29
N PHE A 6 11.14 16.69 -9.45
CA PHE A 6 12.18 17.65 -9.81
C PHE A 6 11.82 19.04 -9.30
N THR A 7 12.68 19.63 -8.47
CA THR A 7 12.45 20.93 -7.82
C THR A 7 13.48 21.99 -8.21
N GLY A 8 13.73 22.09 -9.51
CA GLY A 8 14.64 23.08 -10.11
C GLY A 8 16.06 22.56 -10.30
N ASN A 9 16.82 22.31 -9.24
CA ASN A 9 18.20 21.84 -9.30
C ASN A 9 18.44 20.54 -8.48
N LYS A 10 17.39 19.94 -7.98
CA LYS A 10 17.42 18.70 -7.20
C LYS A 10 16.19 17.85 -7.46
N PHE A 11 16.29 16.57 -7.13
CA PHE A 11 15.14 15.69 -7.02
C PHE A 11 14.78 15.46 -5.56
N GLU A 12 13.48 15.42 -5.29
CA GLU A 12 12.95 14.98 -4.01
C GLU A 12 12.41 13.57 -4.17
N PHE A 13 12.97 12.63 -3.40
CA PHE A 13 12.43 11.29 -3.31
C PHE A 13 11.53 11.20 -2.08
N ARG A 14 10.28 10.82 -2.31
CA ARG A 14 9.26 10.68 -1.27
C ARG A 14 8.83 9.23 -1.18
N ALA A 15 9.26 8.56 -0.14
CA ALA A 15 8.85 7.19 0.17
C ALA A 15 8.02 7.20 1.45
N VAL A 16 6.75 6.85 1.34
CA VAL A 16 5.88 6.66 2.49
C VAL A 16 6.16 5.27 3.05
N GLY A 17 6.67 5.20 4.27
CA GLY A 17 7.06 3.94 4.89
C GLY A 17 6.83 3.91 6.40
N SER A 18 6.10 4.89 6.97
CA SER A 18 5.73 4.95 8.39
C SER A 18 6.84 4.53 9.35
N SER A 19 6.83 3.27 9.76
CA SER A 19 7.79 2.62 10.67
C SER A 19 9.05 2.10 9.99
N GLN A 20 9.15 2.16 8.67
CA GLN A 20 10.29 1.63 7.91
C GLN A 20 11.44 2.63 7.82
N THR A 21 12.68 2.11 7.81
CA THR A 21 13.86 2.93 7.55
C THR A 21 14.01 3.27 6.08
N CYS A 22 14.47 4.49 5.76
CA CYS A 22 14.79 4.88 4.38
C CYS A 22 16.16 4.37 3.88
N ALA A 23 16.93 3.65 4.70
CA ALA A 23 18.29 3.23 4.38
C ALA A 23 18.37 2.36 3.11
N TRP A 24 17.48 1.38 2.98
CA TRP A 24 17.50 0.48 1.82
C TRP A 24 17.06 1.15 0.51
N PRO A 25 15.95 1.87 0.45
CA PRO A 25 15.60 2.67 -0.73
C PRO A 25 16.69 3.65 -1.16
N MET A 26 17.37 4.32 -0.21
CA MET A 26 18.47 5.22 -0.50
C MET A 26 19.69 4.48 -1.04
N THR A 27 20.00 3.29 -0.52
CA THR A 27 21.08 2.44 -1.03
C THR A 27 20.83 2.05 -2.48
N VAL A 28 19.61 1.60 -2.81
CA VAL A 28 19.23 1.25 -4.18
C VAL A 28 19.35 2.46 -5.10
N LEU A 29 18.78 3.61 -4.71
CA LEU A 29 18.83 4.86 -5.47
C LEU A 29 20.28 5.31 -5.76
N ASN A 30 21.12 5.36 -4.75
CA ASN A 30 22.51 5.75 -4.91
C ASN A 30 23.27 4.80 -5.84
N THR A 31 22.98 3.51 -5.79
CA THR A 31 23.64 2.51 -6.64
C THR A 31 23.23 2.67 -8.11
N ILE A 32 21.95 2.88 -8.41
CA ILE A 32 21.50 3.10 -9.80
C ILE A 32 21.99 4.44 -10.36
N VAL A 33 22.11 5.48 -9.50
CA VAL A 33 22.72 6.76 -9.89
C VAL A 33 24.19 6.59 -10.18
N ALA A 34 24.93 5.84 -9.34
CA ALA A 34 26.33 5.55 -9.57
C ALA A 34 26.57 4.82 -10.91
N GLU A 35 25.71 3.85 -11.28
CA GLU A 35 25.78 3.20 -12.59
C GLU A 35 25.57 4.20 -13.73
N SER A 36 24.55 5.05 -13.62
CA SER A 36 24.29 6.05 -14.67
C SER A 36 25.44 7.06 -14.82
N LEU A 37 26.07 7.46 -13.71
CA LEU A 37 27.23 8.33 -13.73
C LEU A 37 28.46 7.64 -14.34
N ASP A 38 28.68 6.36 -14.02
CA ASP A 38 29.77 5.56 -14.59
C ASP A 38 29.63 5.41 -16.12
N GLU A 39 28.43 5.17 -16.62
CA GLU A 39 28.13 5.15 -18.06
C GLU A 39 28.43 6.51 -18.71
N ILE A 40 28.00 7.63 -18.09
CA ILE A 40 28.25 8.99 -18.56
C ILE A 40 29.76 9.29 -18.57
N CYS A 41 30.47 8.97 -17.48
CA CYS A 41 31.91 9.17 -17.36
C CYS A 41 32.68 8.36 -18.42
N THR A 42 32.31 7.13 -18.66
CA THR A 42 32.91 6.27 -19.67
C THR A 42 32.87 6.88 -21.06
N ILE A 43 31.78 7.61 -21.39
CA ILE A 43 31.63 8.29 -22.67
C ILE A 43 32.43 9.61 -22.73
N LEU A 44 32.51 10.35 -21.63
CA LEU A 44 33.11 11.69 -21.60
C LEU A 44 34.63 11.67 -21.29
N GLU A 45 35.11 10.67 -20.53
CA GLU A 45 36.53 10.58 -20.13
C GLU A 45 37.52 10.63 -21.30
N PRO A 46 37.30 9.95 -22.44
CA PRO A 46 38.21 9.99 -23.58
C PRO A 46 38.36 11.38 -24.21
N VAL A 47 37.45 12.28 -24.00
CA VAL A 47 37.43 13.62 -24.60
C VAL A 47 37.56 14.76 -23.58
N LYS A 48 37.80 14.46 -22.31
CA LYS A 48 37.79 15.43 -21.20
C LYS A 48 38.75 16.61 -21.39
N ASP A 49 39.89 16.37 -22.03
CA ASP A 49 40.95 17.35 -22.23
C ASP A 49 40.86 18.07 -23.58
N LYS A 50 39.78 17.86 -24.35
CA LYS A 50 39.52 18.42 -25.65
C LYS A 50 38.18 19.21 -25.65
N PRO A 51 38.16 20.50 -25.33
CA PRO A 51 36.93 21.24 -25.03
C PRO A 51 35.86 21.18 -26.15
N GLU A 52 36.24 21.28 -27.41
CA GLU A 52 35.28 21.25 -28.52
C GLU A 52 34.63 19.86 -28.70
N GLU A 53 35.49 18.81 -28.67
CA GLU A 53 35.00 17.41 -28.72
C GLU A 53 34.16 17.05 -27.50
N PHE A 54 34.53 17.55 -26.32
CA PHE A 54 33.77 17.34 -25.08
C PHE A 54 32.37 17.92 -25.19
N HIS A 55 32.25 19.18 -25.61
CA HIS A 55 30.93 19.82 -25.77
C HIS A 55 30.05 19.14 -26.83
N ALA A 56 30.64 18.72 -27.94
CA ALA A 56 29.91 18.00 -28.97
C ALA A 56 29.44 16.64 -28.47
N THR A 57 30.30 15.88 -27.76
CA THR A 57 29.97 14.57 -27.20
C THR A 57 28.93 14.69 -26.09
N LEU A 58 29.05 15.68 -25.20
CA LEU A 58 28.08 15.95 -24.15
C LEU A 58 26.69 16.24 -24.72
N ASN A 59 26.59 17.13 -25.71
CA ASN A 59 25.33 17.46 -26.35
C ASN A 59 24.66 16.23 -26.98
N LYS A 60 25.43 15.38 -27.67
CA LYS A 60 24.93 14.14 -28.24
C LYS A 60 24.49 13.14 -27.19
N LEU A 61 25.23 13.02 -26.10
CA LEU A 61 24.89 12.18 -24.95
C LEU A 61 23.57 12.62 -24.31
N LEU A 62 23.42 13.92 -24.02
CA LEU A 62 22.18 14.47 -23.45
C LEU A 62 20.97 14.23 -24.37
N GLN A 63 21.11 14.46 -25.67
CA GLN A 63 20.05 14.16 -26.63
C GLN A 63 19.64 12.69 -26.61
N ASN A 64 20.62 11.78 -26.53
CA ASN A 64 20.36 10.34 -26.47
C ASN A 64 19.65 9.95 -25.18
N ILE A 65 20.08 10.48 -24.03
CA ILE A 65 19.44 10.25 -22.72
C ILE A 65 17.99 10.72 -22.76
N ILE A 66 17.74 11.95 -23.22
CA ILE A 66 16.39 12.51 -23.31
C ILE A 66 15.51 11.64 -24.21
N LYS A 67 15.99 11.26 -25.39
CA LYS A 67 15.24 10.42 -26.33
C LYS A 67 14.89 9.05 -25.71
N LYS A 68 15.87 8.40 -25.07
CA LYS A 68 15.73 7.07 -24.47
C LYS A 68 14.73 7.08 -23.31
N HIS A 69 14.75 8.13 -22.50
CA HIS A 69 14.01 8.20 -21.25
C HIS A 69 12.77 9.09 -21.29
N LYS A 70 12.46 9.72 -22.44
CA LYS A 70 11.29 10.59 -22.61
C LYS A 70 9.97 9.96 -22.14
N ARG A 71 9.85 8.64 -22.23
CA ARG A 71 8.64 7.91 -21.82
C ARG A 71 8.30 8.01 -20.33
N ILE A 72 9.26 8.40 -19.46
CA ILE A 72 9.01 8.57 -18.02
C ILE A 72 8.51 9.98 -17.67
N LEU A 73 8.57 10.94 -18.60
CA LEU A 73 8.15 12.31 -18.33
C LEU A 73 6.63 12.40 -18.39
N PHE A 74 6.03 12.79 -17.30
CA PHE A 74 4.59 13.00 -17.16
C PHE A 74 4.33 14.34 -16.46
N SER A 75 3.48 15.18 -17.07
CA SER A 75 3.10 16.48 -16.54
C SER A 75 1.65 16.41 -16.05
N GLY A 76 1.45 15.85 -14.87
CA GLY A 76 0.15 15.64 -14.26
C GLY A 76 0.26 15.13 -12.84
N ASP A 77 -0.86 14.68 -12.29
CA ASP A 77 -0.88 14.01 -10.98
C ASP A 77 -0.33 12.59 -11.09
N GLY A 78 0.89 12.38 -10.56
CA GLY A 78 1.57 11.08 -10.55
C GLY A 78 0.96 10.06 -9.58
N TYR A 79 -0.05 10.44 -8.79
CA TYR A 79 -0.80 9.55 -7.91
C TYR A 79 -2.18 9.18 -8.48
N GLY A 80 -2.62 9.89 -9.52
CA GLY A 80 -3.92 9.67 -10.13
C GLY A 80 -3.95 8.46 -11.06
N GLU A 81 -5.13 7.88 -11.23
CA GLU A 81 -5.37 6.70 -12.08
C GLU A 81 -4.95 6.92 -13.54
N ALA A 82 -5.13 8.15 -14.04
CA ALA A 82 -4.67 8.57 -15.38
C ALA A 82 -3.16 8.35 -15.63
N TRP A 83 -2.32 8.44 -14.57
CA TRP A 83 -0.90 8.10 -14.69
C TRP A 83 -0.68 6.60 -14.78
N VAL A 84 -1.43 5.80 -14.03
CA VAL A 84 -1.32 4.33 -14.06
C VAL A 84 -1.62 3.82 -15.47
N GLU A 85 -2.72 4.25 -16.07
CA GLU A 85 -3.11 3.90 -17.44
C GLU A 85 -2.06 4.36 -18.48
N GLU A 86 -1.57 5.60 -18.35
CA GLU A 86 -0.57 6.14 -19.26
C GLU A 86 0.79 5.43 -19.09
N ALA A 87 1.18 5.05 -17.88
CA ALA A 87 2.40 4.30 -17.61
C ALA A 87 2.35 2.90 -18.24
N GLU A 88 1.21 2.23 -18.15
CA GLU A 88 0.97 0.94 -18.79
C GLU A 88 1.07 1.07 -20.32
N ARG A 89 0.42 2.09 -20.92
CA ARG A 89 0.50 2.38 -22.34
C ARG A 89 1.92 2.62 -22.82
N ARG A 90 2.79 3.17 -21.96
CA ARG A 90 4.22 3.41 -22.21
C ARG A 90 5.10 2.20 -21.89
N ASN A 91 4.53 1.06 -21.50
CA ASN A 91 5.25 -0.13 -21.03
C ASN A 91 6.21 0.19 -19.86
N LEU A 92 5.77 1.02 -18.93
CA LEU A 92 6.46 1.24 -17.66
C LEU A 92 5.94 0.21 -16.65
N PRO A 93 6.81 -0.42 -15.85
CA PRO A 93 6.37 -1.39 -14.86
C PRO A 93 5.56 -0.69 -13.76
N ASN A 94 4.47 -1.33 -13.34
CA ASN A 94 3.73 -1.02 -12.13
C ASN A 94 3.68 -2.28 -11.27
N ILE A 95 4.31 -2.24 -10.10
CA ILE A 95 4.45 -3.39 -9.19
C ILE A 95 3.87 -2.96 -7.83
N PRO A 96 2.55 -3.07 -7.64
CA PRO A 96 1.89 -2.61 -6.43
C PRO A 96 2.09 -3.55 -5.22
N GLY A 97 2.41 -4.82 -5.45
CA GLY A 97 2.59 -5.80 -4.39
C GLY A 97 4.01 -5.83 -3.82
N THR A 98 4.13 -5.94 -2.50
CA THR A 98 5.44 -5.99 -1.82
C THR A 98 6.25 -7.21 -2.22
N ILE A 99 5.64 -8.39 -2.29
CA ILE A 99 6.32 -9.64 -2.66
C ILE A 99 6.87 -9.56 -4.08
N GLU A 100 6.05 -9.10 -5.03
CA GLU A 100 6.45 -8.92 -6.43
C GLU A 100 7.56 -7.85 -6.56
N ALA A 101 7.50 -6.79 -5.74
CA ALA A 101 8.55 -5.78 -5.71
C ALA A 101 9.86 -6.32 -5.15
N LEU A 102 9.82 -7.11 -4.07
CA LEU A 102 11.01 -7.76 -3.50
C LEU A 102 11.66 -8.75 -4.47
N ALA A 103 10.87 -9.47 -5.29
CA ALA A 103 11.40 -10.37 -6.31
C ALA A 103 12.31 -9.66 -7.33
N SER A 104 12.19 -8.33 -7.49
CA SER A 104 13.07 -7.55 -8.34
C SER A 104 14.55 -7.58 -7.90
N LEU A 105 14.81 -7.81 -6.61
CA LEU A 105 16.16 -7.94 -6.05
C LEU A 105 16.87 -9.22 -6.52
N GLU A 106 16.12 -10.26 -6.83
CA GLU A 106 16.63 -11.55 -7.30
C GLU A 106 16.98 -11.58 -8.79
N THR A 107 16.65 -10.52 -9.53
CA THR A 107 16.92 -10.46 -10.96
C THR A 107 18.42 -10.46 -11.25
N PRO A 108 18.87 -11.09 -12.36
CA PRO A 108 20.29 -11.06 -12.75
C PRO A 108 20.81 -9.62 -12.89
N LYS A 109 19.97 -8.69 -13.33
CA LYS A 109 20.34 -7.27 -13.47
C LYS A 109 20.63 -6.64 -12.11
N ALA A 110 19.80 -6.86 -11.11
CA ALA A 110 20.01 -6.33 -9.76
C ALA A 110 21.29 -6.92 -9.14
N LYS A 111 21.47 -8.24 -9.21
CA LYS A 111 22.68 -8.92 -8.71
C LYS A 111 23.96 -8.36 -9.35
N ALA A 112 23.99 -8.25 -10.65
CA ALA A 112 25.14 -7.71 -11.37
C ALA A 112 25.43 -6.24 -11.00
N LEU A 113 24.38 -5.42 -10.82
CA LEU A 113 24.51 -4.02 -10.43
C LEU A 113 25.17 -3.89 -9.05
N PHE A 114 24.63 -4.55 -8.04
CA PHE A 114 25.13 -4.44 -6.67
C PHE A 114 26.54 -5.03 -6.52
N GLU A 115 26.84 -6.13 -7.21
CA GLU A 115 28.16 -6.75 -7.22
C GLU A 115 29.19 -5.86 -7.91
N LYS A 116 28.87 -5.25 -9.06
CA LYS A 116 29.74 -4.33 -9.81
C LYS A 116 30.26 -3.20 -8.91
N TYR A 117 29.37 -2.60 -8.13
CA TYR A 117 29.73 -1.48 -7.25
C TYR A 117 30.12 -1.91 -5.83
N LYS A 118 30.20 -3.21 -5.56
CA LYS A 118 30.60 -3.77 -4.26
C LYS A 118 29.74 -3.23 -3.09
N VAL A 119 28.44 -3.02 -3.35
CA VAL A 119 27.49 -2.52 -2.34
C VAL A 119 27.02 -3.66 -1.46
N VAL A 120 26.53 -4.73 -2.08
CA VAL A 120 26.20 -6.01 -1.44
C VAL A 120 26.56 -7.15 -2.38
N SER A 121 26.96 -8.28 -1.83
CA SER A 121 27.20 -9.50 -2.60
C SER A 121 25.88 -10.15 -3.04
N PRO A 122 25.87 -11.01 -4.07
CA PRO A 122 24.69 -11.76 -4.45
C PRO A 122 24.08 -12.59 -3.31
N VAL A 123 24.91 -13.11 -2.42
CA VAL A 123 24.46 -13.87 -1.23
C VAL A 123 23.75 -12.97 -0.23
N GLU A 124 24.31 -11.77 0.04
CA GLU A 124 23.67 -10.78 0.92
C GLU A 124 22.38 -10.24 0.33
N LEU A 125 22.31 -10.06 -0.99
CA LEU A 125 21.10 -9.59 -1.66
C LEU A 125 19.98 -10.63 -1.56
N HIS A 126 20.33 -11.91 -1.75
CA HIS A 126 19.39 -13.02 -1.55
C HIS A 126 18.92 -13.10 -0.10
N ALA A 127 19.84 -13.03 0.87
CA ALA A 127 19.46 -13.03 2.29
C ALA A 127 18.52 -11.86 2.66
N ARG A 128 18.73 -10.67 2.09
CA ARG A 128 17.83 -9.52 2.29
C ARG A 128 16.45 -9.76 1.70
N HIS A 129 16.38 -10.35 0.51
CA HIS A 129 15.11 -10.73 -0.11
C HIS A 129 14.33 -11.68 0.80
N GLU A 130 14.96 -12.78 1.26
CA GLU A 130 14.33 -13.76 2.14
C GLU A 130 13.85 -13.14 3.46
N ILE A 131 14.71 -12.35 4.12
CA ILE A 131 14.39 -11.71 5.40
C ILE A 131 13.21 -10.73 5.23
N GLN A 132 13.22 -9.89 4.19
CA GLN A 132 12.13 -8.92 3.99
C GLN A 132 10.82 -9.59 3.60
N THR A 133 10.88 -10.66 2.83
CA THR A 133 9.72 -11.49 2.49
C THR A 133 9.12 -12.12 3.76
N GLU A 134 9.96 -12.71 4.60
CA GLU A 134 9.53 -13.30 5.87
C GLU A 134 8.92 -12.26 6.83
N ILE A 135 9.54 -11.08 6.95
CA ILE A 135 9.02 -9.98 7.77
C ILE A 135 7.62 -9.58 7.28
N PHE A 136 7.46 -9.37 5.97
CA PHE A 136 6.18 -9.00 5.39
C PHE A 136 5.09 -10.03 5.66
N HIS A 137 5.38 -11.31 5.48
CA HIS A 137 4.42 -12.38 5.80
C HIS A 137 4.02 -12.37 7.28
N LYS A 138 4.99 -12.20 8.18
CA LYS A 138 4.73 -12.14 9.62
C LYS A 138 3.89 -10.93 10.02
N GLU A 139 4.19 -9.75 9.48
CA GLU A 139 3.43 -8.53 9.73
C GLU A 139 1.97 -8.68 9.28
N ILE A 140 1.73 -9.14 8.06
CA ILE A 140 0.38 -9.38 7.53
C ILE A 140 -0.39 -10.43 8.35
N ASN A 141 0.27 -11.49 8.81
CA ASN A 141 -0.37 -12.47 9.70
C ASN A 141 -0.78 -11.87 11.04
N ILE A 142 0.09 -11.08 11.67
CA ILE A 142 -0.21 -10.39 12.94
C ILE A 142 -1.40 -9.44 12.77
N GLU A 143 -1.43 -8.67 11.68
CA GLU A 143 -2.54 -7.77 11.36
C GLU A 143 -3.85 -8.55 11.20
N ALA A 144 -3.84 -9.66 10.48
CA ALA A 144 -5.01 -10.50 10.26
C ALA A 144 -5.53 -11.14 11.55
N GLU A 145 -4.65 -11.70 12.37
CA GLU A 145 -5.01 -12.27 13.68
C GLU A 145 -5.59 -11.20 14.61
N THR A 146 -5.00 -10.00 14.60
CA THR A 146 -5.50 -8.86 15.37
C THR A 146 -6.87 -8.42 14.89
N ALA A 147 -7.07 -8.32 13.56
CA ALA A 147 -8.36 -7.98 12.99
C ALA A 147 -9.45 -9.00 13.35
N LEU A 148 -9.13 -10.30 13.26
CA LEU A 148 -10.02 -11.39 13.70
C LEU A 148 -10.40 -11.25 15.18
N LEU A 149 -9.41 -11.04 16.05
CA LEU A 149 -9.64 -10.84 17.47
C LEU A 149 -10.56 -9.65 17.75
N MET A 150 -10.30 -8.51 17.12
CA MET A 150 -11.10 -7.30 17.29
C MET A 150 -12.54 -7.51 16.81
N VAL A 151 -12.74 -8.15 15.67
CA VAL A 151 -14.08 -8.41 15.13
C VAL A 151 -14.86 -9.31 16.08
N GLU A 152 -14.28 -10.41 16.55
CA GLU A 152 -14.97 -11.39 17.39
C GLU A 152 -15.23 -10.87 18.81
N THR A 153 -14.31 -10.07 19.37
CA THR A 153 -14.37 -9.69 20.79
C THR A 153 -14.84 -8.26 21.05
N LEU A 154 -14.77 -7.39 20.07
CA LEU A 154 -15.13 -5.98 20.22
C LEU A 154 -16.32 -5.60 19.32
N TYR A 155 -16.19 -5.76 18.00
CA TYR A 155 -17.20 -5.23 17.08
C TYR A 155 -18.49 -6.02 17.04
N ILE A 156 -18.45 -7.35 16.96
CA ILE A 156 -19.68 -8.18 17.00
C ILE A 156 -20.48 -7.97 18.30
N PRO A 157 -19.88 -7.95 19.51
CA PRO A 157 -20.60 -7.61 20.73
C PRO A 157 -21.26 -6.23 20.71
N ALA A 158 -20.54 -5.20 20.32
CA ALA A 158 -21.06 -3.83 20.26
C ALA A 158 -22.25 -3.68 19.29
N VAL A 159 -22.12 -4.25 18.10
CA VAL A 159 -23.17 -4.23 17.08
C VAL A 159 -24.39 -5.07 17.51
N THR A 160 -24.17 -6.18 18.21
CA THR A 160 -25.25 -7.02 18.79
C THR A 160 -26.03 -6.24 19.85
N GLU A 161 -25.35 -5.47 20.69
CA GLU A 161 -25.99 -4.58 21.68
C GLU A 161 -26.84 -3.51 20.95
N GLN A 162 -26.29 -2.86 19.92
CA GLN A 162 -27.05 -1.91 19.09
C GLN A 162 -28.31 -2.53 18.49
N LEU A 163 -28.21 -3.74 17.96
CA LEU A 163 -29.35 -4.47 17.40
C LEU A 163 -30.39 -4.79 18.48
N THR A 164 -29.95 -5.15 19.69
CA THR A 164 -30.84 -5.39 20.84
C THR A 164 -31.60 -4.15 21.25
N GLN A 165 -30.95 -2.99 21.29
CA GLN A 165 -31.59 -1.70 21.58
C GLN A 165 -32.65 -1.34 20.54
N LEU A 166 -32.33 -1.48 19.23
CA LEU A 166 -33.25 -1.21 18.13
C LEU A 166 -34.46 -2.14 18.14
N THR A 167 -34.26 -3.43 18.35
CA THR A 167 -35.35 -4.43 18.40
C THR A 167 -36.25 -4.25 19.62
N THR A 168 -35.68 -3.84 20.76
CA THR A 168 -36.41 -3.47 21.97
C THR A 168 -37.27 -2.23 21.71
N ALA A 169 -36.72 -1.18 21.08
CA ALA A 169 -37.46 0.02 20.71
C ALA A 169 -38.63 -0.30 19.76
N ILE A 170 -38.41 -1.15 18.76
CA ILE A 170 -39.49 -1.61 17.84
C ILE A 170 -40.59 -2.32 18.60
N ALA A 171 -40.25 -3.22 19.54
CA ALA A 171 -41.24 -3.92 20.36
C ALA A 171 -42.07 -2.96 21.22
N GLN A 172 -41.43 -1.96 21.86
CA GLN A 172 -42.09 -0.93 22.65
C GLN A 172 -42.99 -0.01 21.79
N MET A 173 -42.52 0.41 20.61
CA MET A 173 -43.36 1.19 19.68
C MET A 173 -44.60 0.41 19.26
N LYS A 174 -44.48 -0.88 18.97
CA LYS A 174 -45.62 -1.75 18.65
C LYS A 174 -46.59 -1.82 19.81
N ALA A 175 -46.10 -2.03 21.03
CA ALA A 175 -46.93 -2.16 22.22
C ALA A 175 -47.69 -0.87 22.57
N SER A 176 -47.10 0.31 22.34
CA SER A 176 -47.71 1.62 22.60
C SER A 176 -48.54 2.18 21.42
N GLY A 177 -48.59 1.47 20.29
CA GLY A 177 -49.35 1.92 19.11
C GLY A 177 -48.67 3.06 18.31
N ILE A 178 -47.43 3.41 18.63
CA ILE A 178 -46.65 4.45 17.94
C ILE A 178 -46.19 3.90 16.58
N LYS A 179 -46.58 4.58 15.50
CA LYS A 179 -46.20 4.20 14.12
C LYS A 179 -45.09 5.09 13.54
N ALA A 180 -45.01 6.34 14.02
CA ALA A 180 -43.99 7.29 13.55
C ALA A 180 -42.58 6.80 13.95
N GLY A 181 -41.66 6.79 13.02
CA GLY A 181 -40.28 6.31 13.23
C GLY A 181 -40.09 4.79 13.12
N MET A 182 -41.12 3.98 13.22
CA MET A 182 -41.03 2.51 13.25
C MET A 182 -40.35 1.96 11.97
N LYS A 183 -40.66 2.50 10.80
CA LYS A 183 -40.06 2.08 9.54
C LYS A 183 -38.56 2.32 9.56
N ALA A 184 -38.14 3.53 9.89
CA ALA A 184 -36.71 3.89 9.90
C ALA A 184 -35.93 3.03 10.91
N THR A 185 -36.45 2.79 12.10
CA THR A 185 -35.85 1.94 13.12
C THR A 185 -35.74 0.48 12.65
N THR A 186 -36.78 -0.04 12.01
CA THR A 186 -36.81 -1.39 11.46
C THR A 186 -35.83 -1.54 10.30
N ASP A 187 -35.76 -0.57 9.39
CA ASP A 187 -34.83 -0.59 8.26
C ASP A 187 -33.39 -0.59 8.75
N ARG A 188 -33.06 0.22 9.77
CA ARG A 188 -31.73 0.23 10.39
C ARG A 188 -31.39 -1.12 11.07
N ALA A 189 -32.34 -1.69 11.82
CA ALA A 189 -32.14 -3.01 12.45
C ALA A 189 -31.91 -4.11 11.39
N ASN A 190 -32.66 -4.08 10.28
CA ASN A 190 -32.47 -5.04 9.19
C ASN A 190 -31.11 -4.89 8.49
N GLN A 191 -30.63 -3.65 8.27
CA GLN A 191 -29.31 -3.41 7.69
C GLN A 191 -28.21 -3.99 8.58
N ILE A 192 -28.26 -3.73 9.88
CA ILE A 192 -27.31 -4.27 10.84
C ILE A 192 -27.36 -5.81 10.85
N GLY A 193 -28.57 -6.40 10.89
CA GLY A 193 -28.73 -7.85 10.88
C GLY A 193 -28.13 -8.50 9.62
N THR A 194 -28.38 -7.90 8.45
CA THR A 194 -27.80 -8.38 7.18
C THR A 194 -26.27 -8.37 7.18
N LEU A 195 -25.65 -7.31 7.71
CA LEU A 195 -24.21 -7.22 7.82
C LEU A 195 -23.64 -8.21 8.83
N LEU A 196 -24.32 -8.41 9.97
CA LEU A 196 -23.93 -9.42 10.95
C LEU A 196 -23.99 -10.86 10.40
N ASP A 197 -24.93 -11.16 9.49
CA ASP A 197 -25.03 -12.47 8.85
C ASP A 197 -23.85 -12.76 7.90
N ILE A 198 -23.22 -11.71 7.35
CA ILE A 198 -22.05 -11.81 6.46
C ILE A 198 -20.76 -12.11 7.24
N LEU A 199 -20.57 -11.48 8.40
CA LEU A 199 -19.34 -11.53 9.17
C LEU A 199 -18.80 -12.95 9.45
N PRO A 200 -19.61 -13.94 9.89
CA PRO A 200 -19.09 -15.27 10.17
C PRO A 200 -18.48 -15.97 8.95
N GLY A 201 -18.96 -15.66 7.75
CA GLY A 201 -18.39 -16.13 6.49
C GLY A 201 -17.00 -15.52 6.26
N GLN A 202 -16.91 -14.19 6.33
CA GLN A 202 -15.65 -13.45 6.15
C GLN A 202 -14.60 -13.84 7.21
N VAL A 203 -14.98 -13.99 8.47
CA VAL A 203 -14.09 -14.45 9.55
C VAL A 203 -13.52 -15.85 9.24
N ARG A 204 -14.35 -16.79 8.78
CA ARG A 204 -13.87 -18.14 8.40
C ARG A 204 -12.92 -18.10 7.21
N GLU A 205 -13.22 -17.29 6.21
CA GLU A 205 -12.36 -17.15 5.02
C GLU A 205 -11.00 -16.55 5.40
N LEU A 206 -10.98 -15.48 6.17
CA LEU A 206 -9.72 -14.87 6.62
C LEU A 206 -8.93 -15.84 7.51
N ARG A 207 -9.57 -16.55 8.44
CA ARG A 207 -8.90 -17.55 9.29
C ARG A 207 -8.28 -18.66 8.44
N ARG A 208 -8.99 -19.17 7.45
CA ARG A 208 -8.46 -20.17 6.53
C ARG A 208 -7.24 -19.64 5.77
N ALA A 209 -7.29 -18.39 5.28
CA ALA A 209 -6.17 -17.78 4.56
C ALA A 209 -4.92 -17.66 5.46
N VAL A 210 -5.11 -17.34 6.77
CA VAL A 210 -4.03 -17.32 7.78
C VAL A 210 -3.45 -18.72 7.98
N ASP A 211 -4.31 -19.74 8.17
CA ASP A 211 -3.89 -21.13 8.36
C ASP A 211 -3.11 -21.68 7.14
N GLU A 212 -3.50 -21.27 5.93
CA GLU A 212 -2.85 -21.64 4.66
C GLU A 212 -1.62 -20.78 4.34
N ALA A 213 -1.35 -19.73 5.14
CA ALA A 213 -0.28 -18.74 4.92
C ALA A 213 -0.33 -18.07 3.53
N ASP A 214 -1.51 -17.90 2.96
CA ASP A 214 -1.73 -17.21 1.69
C ASP A 214 -1.87 -15.70 1.91
N THR A 215 -0.74 -14.99 1.81
CA THR A 215 -0.69 -13.54 2.06
C THR A 215 -1.65 -12.72 1.20
N ARG A 216 -1.88 -13.10 -0.05
CA ARG A 216 -2.81 -12.40 -0.94
C ARG A 216 -4.26 -12.64 -0.52
N ALA A 217 -4.61 -13.85 -0.18
CA ALA A 217 -5.93 -14.19 0.36
C ALA A 217 -6.16 -13.49 1.71
N ILE A 218 -5.13 -13.39 2.56
CA ILE A 218 -5.18 -12.66 3.84
C ILE A 218 -5.50 -11.19 3.59
N GLN A 219 -4.76 -10.50 2.73
CA GLN A 219 -5.01 -9.08 2.41
C GLN A 219 -6.43 -8.86 1.89
N THR A 220 -6.87 -9.68 0.93
CA THR A 220 -8.23 -9.61 0.38
C THR A 220 -9.30 -9.87 1.47
N GLY A 221 -9.06 -10.84 2.35
CA GLY A 221 -9.94 -11.15 3.47
C GLY A 221 -10.05 -10.00 4.47
N MET A 222 -8.93 -9.34 4.80
CA MET A 222 -8.93 -8.15 5.66
C MET A 222 -9.68 -6.99 5.03
N ASP A 223 -9.52 -6.73 3.74
CA ASP A 223 -10.22 -5.66 3.03
C ASP A 223 -11.74 -5.88 3.01
N ASN A 224 -12.18 -7.12 2.76
CA ASN A 224 -13.59 -7.50 2.79
C ASN A 224 -14.18 -7.33 4.21
N LEU A 225 -13.45 -7.79 5.22
CA LEU A 225 -13.86 -7.69 6.61
C LEU A 225 -13.96 -6.23 7.04
N ARG A 226 -12.96 -5.42 6.71
CA ARG A 226 -12.93 -3.99 6.98
C ARG A 226 -14.13 -3.27 6.35
N SER A 227 -14.43 -3.54 5.09
CA SER A 227 -15.56 -2.92 4.40
C SER A 227 -16.88 -3.17 5.11
N THR A 228 -17.08 -4.36 5.67
CA THR A 228 -18.29 -4.70 6.43
C THR A 228 -18.30 -4.00 7.79
N ILE A 229 -17.16 -3.93 8.48
CA ILE A 229 -17.03 -3.25 9.78
C ILE A 229 -17.25 -1.74 9.64
N ASP A 230 -16.67 -1.09 8.62
CA ASP A 230 -16.85 0.34 8.34
C ASP A 230 -18.34 0.69 8.10
N MET A 231 -19.07 -0.19 7.42
CA MET A 231 -20.54 -0.03 7.29
C MET A 231 -21.27 -0.18 8.63
N LEU A 232 -20.89 -1.15 9.45
CA LEU A 232 -21.47 -1.36 10.78
C LEU A 232 -21.15 -0.22 11.75
N GLU A 233 -19.94 0.37 11.68
CA GLU A 233 -19.58 1.56 12.44
C GLU A 233 -20.57 2.70 12.20
N SER A 234 -20.89 2.99 10.93
CA SER A 234 -21.83 4.05 10.56
C SER A 234 -23.28 3.81 11.05
N LEU A 235 -23.62 2.58 11.40
CA LEU A 235 -24.94 2.14 11.88
C LEU A 235 -24.99 1.92 13.39
N THR A 236 -23.88 1.98 14.08
CA THR A 236 -23.77 1.74 15.53
C THR A 236 -23.66 3.07 16.28
N ASP A 237 -24.19 3.13 17.49
CA ASP A 237 -24.08 4.28 18.36
C ASP A 237 -22.60 4.51 18.73
N ALA A 238 -22.14 5.75 18.70
CA ALA A 238 -20.78 6.11 19.04
C ALA A 238 -20.38 5.69 20.46
N ASP A 239 -21.33 5.73 21.40
CA ASP A 239 -21.09 5.30 22.79
C ASP A 239 -20.93 3.77 22.93
N LEU A 240 -21.41 3.00 21.95
CA LEU A 240 -21.25 1.55 21.90
C LEU A 240 -20.01 1.13 21.08
N TRP A 241 -19.49 2.02 20.21
CA TRP A 241 -18.38 1.68 19.35
C TRP A 241 -17.09 1.56 20.15
N PRO A 242 -16.38 0.39 20.10
CA PRO A 242 -15.35 0.06 21.10
C PRO A 242 -13.97 0.67 20.82
N VAL A 243 -13.81 1.37 19.71
CA VAL A 243 -12.54 1.99 19.31
C VAL A 243 -12.73 3.47 18.99
N PRO A 244 -11.68 4.31 19.16
CA PRO A 244 -11.76 5.71 18.84
C PRO A 244 -12.10 5.97 17.37
N THR A 245 -12.91 6.96 17.11
CA THR A 245 -13.17 7.45 15.75
C THR A 245 -11.92 8.18 15.20
N TYR A 246 -11.85 8.33 13.88
CA TYR A 246 -10.78 9.13 13.26
C TYR A 246 -10.72 10.57 13.77
N ALA A 247 -11.87 11.16 14.08
CA ALA A 247 -11.94 12.50 14.66
C ALA A 247 -11.29 12.56 16.04
N GLU A 248 -11.52 11.58 16.90
CA GLU A 248 -10.90 11.50 18.23
C GLU A 248 -9.39 11.26 18.11
N LEU A 249 -8.92 10.45 17.16
CA LEU A 249 -7.49 10.21 16.96
C LEU A 249 -6.75 11.45 16.42
N LEU A 250 -7.42 12.33 15.69
CA LEU A 250 -6.81 13.54 15.12
C LEU A 250 -6.67 14.69 16.13
N PHE A 251 -7.40 14.65 17.25
CA PHE A 251 -7.48 15.72 18.24
C PHE A 251 -7.09 15.25 19.65
N LEU A 252 -6.25 14.24 19.75
CA LEU A 252 -5.63 13.79 20.99
C LEU A 252 -4.70 14.84 21.59
#